data_882912347cec146301aa7e1124a880ea
#
_entry.id   882912347cec146301aa7e1124a880ea
#
_cell.length_a   1.000
_cell.length_b   1.000
_cell.length_c   1.000
_cell.angle_alpha   90.00
_cell.angle_beta   90.00
_cell.angle_gamma   90.00
#
_symmetry.space_group_name_H-M   'P 1'
#
loop_
_entity.id
_entity.type
_entity.pdbx_description
1 polymer ?
#
loop_
_entity_poly.entity_id
_entity_poly.type
_entity_poly.pdbx_seq_one_letter_code
_entity_poly.pdbx_strand_id
1 'polypeptide(L)'
;MPQVLSFLLGPFTKLTDRLTKILMPSEDDLKNRSFFEESTVLTFYTIAGALSALANHDSVAQHSAFYTVDGDIQMGITDVCYATLRIRDHKFETIKEKPDTPRAIMEFKTIDLANALFNGTASTMAELCAGNIYMSGMINMIDNVNRILDRVAVYLG
;
A
#
# COMPACT_ATOMS: atom_id res chain seq x y z
N MET A 1 24.83 -27.28 -16.57
CA MET A 1 24.25 -26.31 -15.63
C MET A 1 23.69 -25.00 -16.23
N PRO A 2 24.02 -24.51 -17.45
CA PRO A 2 23.44 -23.26 -17.96
C PRO A 2 21.95 -23.34 -18.36
N GLN A 3 21.45 -24.48 -18.83
CA GLN A 3 20.09 -24.60 -19.39
C GLN A 3 18.97 -24.58 -18.33
N VAL A 4 19.19 -25.08 -17.13
CA VAL A 4 18.18 -25.04 -16.05
C VAL A 4 17.99 -23.61 -15.53
N LEU A 5 19.08 -22.84 -15.49
CA LEU A 5 19.03 -21.45 -15.05
C LEU A 5 18.26 -20.57 -16.04
N SER A 6 18.42 -20.77 -17.35
CA SER A 6 17.69 -20.03 -18.37
C SER A 6 16.20 -20.40 -18.42
N PHE A 7 15.83 -21.64 -18.09
CA PHE A 7 14.43 -22.07 -18.00
C PHE A 7 13.69 -21.39 -16.84
N LEU A 8 14.35 -21.17 -15.71
CA LEU A 8 13.78 -20.49 -14.53
C LEU A 8 13.80 -18.97 -14.67
N LEU A 9 14.88 -18.41 -15.28
CA LEU A 9 15.03 -16.96 -15.43
C LEU A 9 14.07 -16.36 -16.45
N GLY A 10 13.77 -17.06 -17.54
CA GLY A 10 12.89 -16.55 -18.60
C GLY A 10 11.47 -16.19 -18.11
N PRO A 11 10.74 -17.09 -17.43
CA PRO A 11 9.44 -16.77 -16.83
C PRO A 11 9.51 -15.70 -15.75
N PHE A 12 10.57 -15.71 -14.92
CA PHE A 12 10.79 -14.73 -13.88
C PHE A 12 11.02 -13.32 -14.45
N THR A 13 11.88 -13.19 -15.48
CA THR A 13 12.12 -11.92 -16.18
C THR A 13 10.83 -11.36 -16.78
N LYS A 14 10.03 -12.21 -17.45
CA LYS A 14 8.73 -11.78 -18.01
C LYS A 14 7.75 -11.33 -16.94
N LEU A 15 7.75 -11.97 -15.77
CA LEU A 15 6.92 -11.57 -14.63
C LEU A 15 7.37 -10.22 -14.07
N THR A 16 8.68 -10.05 -13.86
CA THR A 16 9.24 -8.77 -13.37
C THR A 16 9.00 -7.64 -14.34
N ASP A 17 9.17 -7.85 -15.64
CA ASP A 17 8.88 -6.84 -16.68
C ASP A 17 7.42 -6.39 -16.65
N ARG A 18 6.48 -7.36 -16.49
CA ARG A 18 5.06 -7.04 -16.36
C ARG A 18 4.74 -6.27 -15.10
N LEU A 19 5.30 -6.69 -13.98
CA LEU A 19 5.11 -6.00 -12.68
C LEU A 19 5.70 -4.59 -12.74
N THR A 20 6.89 -4.42 -13.31
CA THR A 20 7.49 -3.09 -13.49
C THR A 20 6.60 -2.19 -14.34
N LYS A 21 6.08 -2.70 -15.47
CA LYS A 21 5.16 -1.92 -16.30
C LYS A 21 3.89 -1.48 -15.58
N ILE A 22 3.34 -2.32 -14.70
CA ILE A 22 2.11 -2.02 -13.96
C ILE A 22 2.40 -1.06 -12.78
N LEU A 23 3.52 -1.25 -12.08
CA LEU A 23 3.87 -0.44 -10.91
C LEU A 23 4.55 0.88 -11.27
N MET A 24 5.19 0.96 -12.44
CA MET A 24 5.86 2.14 -12.97
C MET A 24 5.38 2.41 -14.42
N PRO A 25 4.08 2.72 -14.60
CA PRO A 25 3.51 2.92 -15.92
C PRO A 25 4.06 4.19 -16.58
N SER A 26 4.14 4.16 -17.92
CA SER A 26 4.41 5.39 -18.69
C SER A 26 3.18 6.29 -18.73
N GLU A 27 3.37 7.59 -19.03
CA GLU A 27 2.25 8.54 -19.16
C GLU A 27 1.23 8.08 -20.25
N ASP A 28 1.69 7.41 -21.29
CA ASP A 28 0.82 6.90 -22.35
C ASP A 28 -0.01 5.70 -21.88
N ASP A 29 0.55 4.82 -21.05
CA ASP A 29 -0.18 3.68 -20.47
C ASP A 29 -1.30 4.19 -19.54
N LEU A 30 -1.08 5.28 -18.82
CA LEU A 30 -2.06 5.88 -17.89
C LEU A 30 -3.25 6.55 -18.60
N LYS A 31 -3.16 6.83 -19.90
CA LYS A 31 -4.30 7.31 -20.71
C LYS A 31 -5.40 6.25 -20.89
N ASN A 32 -5.04 4.97 -20.76
CA ASN A 32 -6.02 3.88 -20.75
C ASN A 32 -6.62 3.74 -19.33
N ARG A 33 -7.89 4.13 -19.16
CA ARG A 33 -8.58 4.14 -17.87
C ARG A 33 -8.58 2.78 -17.16
N SER A 34 -8.81 1.68 -17.88
CA SER A 34 -8.79 0.33 -17.31
C SER A 34 -7.40 -0.03 -16.76
N PHE A 35 -6.36 0.27 -17.53
CA PHE A 35 -4.98 0.04 -17.12
C PHE A 35 -4.61 0.92 -15.90
N PHE A 36 -5.03 2.19 -15.90
CA PHE A 36 -4.85 3.11 -14.78
C PHE A 36 -5.45 2.57 -13.48
N GLU A 37 -6.69 2.07 -13.54
CA GLU A 37 -7.38 1.51 -12.37
C GLU A 37 -6.70 0.24 -11.87
N GLU A 38 -6.37 -0.69 -12.76
CA GLU A 38 -5.66 -1.93 -12.40
C GLU A 38 -4.28 -1.64 -11.79
N SER A 39 -3.51 -0.73 -12.39
CA SER A 39 -2.20 -0.30 -11.89
C SER A 39 -2.31 0.33 -10.50
N THR A 40 -3.27 1.23 -10.30
CA THR A 40 -3.48 1.89 -8.99
C THR A 40 -3.87 0.90 -7.90
N VAL A 41 -4.78 -0.04 -8.21
CA VAL A 41 -5.18 -1.10 -7.26
C VAL A 41 -4.00 -2.02 -6.92
N LEU A 42 -3.19 -2.41 -7.91
CA LEU A 42 -2.01 -3.22 -7.66
C LEU A 42 -0.98 -2.48 -6.80
N THR A 43 -0.76 -1.20 -7.07
CA THR A 43 0.12 -0.34 -6.27
C THR A 43 -0.38 -0.24 -4.83
N PHE A 44 -1.69 -0.04 -4.62
CA PHE A 44 -2.30 -0.05 -3.30
C PHE A 44 -1.99 -1.32 -2.51
N TYR A 45 -2.22 -2.50 -3.11
CA TYR A 45 -1.92 -3.78 -2.44
C TYR A 45 -0.42 -4.01 -2.25
N THR A 46 0.42 -3.51 -3.13
CA THR A 46 1.89 -3.56 -2.99
C THR A 46 2.33 -2.74 -1.79
N ILE A 47 1.82 -1.52 -1.64
CA ILE A 47 2.09 -0.66 -0.48
C ILE A 47 1.58 -1.31 0.82
N ALA A 48 0.35 -1.84 0.83
CA ALA A 48 -0.21 -2.52 2.00
C ALA A 48 0.62 -3.75 2.40
N GLY A 49 1.09 -4.55 1.43
CA GLY A 49 2.00 -5.68 1.68
C GLY A 49 3.37 -5.24 2.20
N ALA A 50 3.93 -4.17 1.62
CA ALA A 50 5.20 -3.60 2.06
C ALA A 50 5.13 -3.06 3.49
N LEU A 51 4.00 -2.46 3.90
CA LEU A 51 3.77 -2.04 5.28
C LEU A 51 3.96 -3.19 6.27
N SER A 52 3.31 -4.33 6.05
CA SER A 52 3.44 -5.50 6.91
C SER A 52 4.86 -6.05 6.91
N ALA A 53 5.50 -6.12 5.74
CA ALA A 53 6.87 -6.60 5.62
C ALA A 53 7.85 -5.71 6.39
N LEU A 54 7.77 -4.39 6.22
CA LEU A 54 8.65 -3.44 6.92
C LEU A 54 8.37 -3.40 8.41
N ALA A 55 7.11 -3.37 8.83
CA ALA A 55 6.73 -3.42 10.24
C ALA A 55 7.33 -4.64 10.96
N ASN A 56 7.44 -5.77 10.26
CA ASN A 56 7.97 -7.00 10.83
C ASN A 56 9.49 -7.16 10.72
N HIS A 57 10.16 -6.51 9.76
CA HIS A 57 11.56 -6.80 9.42
C HIS A 57 12.50 -5.59 9.37
N ASP A 58 12.01 -4.36 9.14
CA ASP A 58 12.84 -3.15 9.12
C ASP A 58 13.03 -2.62 10.56
N SER A 59 14.27 -2.44 10.98
CA SER A 59 14.60 -2.04 12.36
C SER A 59 14.04 -0.67 12.76
N VAL A 60 13.88 0.25 11.80
CA VAL A 60 13.30 1.58 12.06
C VAL A 60 11.78 1.50 12.13
N ALA A 61 11.15 0.76 11.20
CA ALA A 61 9.72 0.56 11.18
C ALA A 61 9.22 -0.23 12.41
N GLN A 62 9.99 -1.21 12.89
CA GLN A 62 9.69 -1.98 14.09
C GLN A 62 9.52 -1.11 15.34
N HIS A 63 10.19 0.03 15.42
CA HIS A 63 9.99 0.97 16.52
C HIS A 63 8.54 1.49 16.54
N SER A 64 8.03 1.94 15.41
CA SER A 64 6.62 2.38 15.29
C SER A 64 5.64 1.22 15.45
N ALA A 65 5.97 0.04 14.91
CA ALA A 65 5.16 -1.16 15.04
C ALA A 65 5.00 -1.59 16.50
N PHE A 66 6.05 -1.50 17.32
CA PHE A 66 6.02 -1.84 18.75
C PHE A 66 5.03 -0.98 19.54
N TYR A 67 4.88 0.30 19.19
CA TYR A 67 3.94 1.21 19.87
C TYR A 67 2.52 1.16 19.27
N THR A 68 2.29 0.34 18.27
CA THR A 68 0.96 0.17 17.69
C THR A 68 0.19 -0.89 18.47
N VAL A 69 -1.00 -0.54 18.92
CA VAL A 69 -1.86 -1.45 19.68
C VAL A 69 -2.48 -2.51 18.79
N ASP A 70 -2.79 -3.65 19.34
CA ASP A 70 -3.50 -4.72 18.62
C ASP A 70 -4.85 -4.27 18.11
N GLY A 71 -5.19 -4.68 16.91
CA GLY A 71 -6.44 -4.35 16.25
C GLY A 71 -6.33 -4.47 14.74
N ASP A 72 -7.44 -4.21 14.07
CA ASP A 72 -7.50 -4.19 12.62
C ASP A 72 -7.63 -2.73 12.14
N ILE A 73 -6.82 -2.34 11.19
CA ILE A 73 -6.91 -1.06 10.48
C ILE A 73 -7.47 -1.34 9.09
N GLN A 74 -8.57 -0.68 8.76
CA GLN A 74 -9.10 -0.69 7.41
C GLN A 74 -8.35 0.36 6.58
N MET A 75 -7.80 -0.08 5.48
CA MET A 75 -7.26 0.79 4.43
C MET A 75 -8.09 0.58 3.16
N GLY A 76 -8.33 1.61 2.37
CA GLY A 76 -9.11 1.42 1.16
C GLY A 76 -9.15 2.61 0.21
N ILE A 77 -9.64 2.30 -0.99
CA ILE A 77 -10.13 3.27 -1.96
C ILE A 77 -11.63 3.02 -2.04
N THR A 78 -12.43 4.02 -1.68
CA THR A 78 -13.89 3.88 -1.54
C THR A 78 -14.51 3.25 -2.79
N ASP A 79 -15.31 2.20 -2.58
CA ASP A 79 -16.02 1.43 -3.61
C ASP A 79 -15.13 0.75 -4.67
N VAL A 80 -13.80 0.72 -4.46
CA VAL A 80 -12.84 0.10 -5.40
C VAL A 80 -12.14 -1.10 -4.78
N CYS A 81 -11.39 -0.90 -3.69
CA CYS A 81 -10.65 -1.96 -3.04
C CYS A 81 -10.38 -1.66 -1.57
N TYR A 82 -10.22 -2.72 -0.79
CA TYR A 82 -9.94 -2.65 0.64
C TYR A 82 -8.83 -3.63 1.04
N ALA A 83 -8.11 -3.27 2.08
CA ALA A 83 -7.18 -4.14 2.78
C ALA A 83 -7.32 -3.95 4.28
N THR A 84 -7.18 -5.03 5.02
CA THR A 84 -7.04 -5.03 6.48
C THR A 84 -5.58 -5.13 6.84
N LEU A 85 -5.07 -4.18 7.59
CA LEU A 85 -3.79 -4.31 8.27
C LEU A 85 -4.08 -4.82 9.69
N ARG A 86 -3.89 -6.12 9.89
CA ARG A 86 -4.11 -6.81 11.16
C ARG A 86 -2.88 -6.77 12.02
N ILE A 87 -3.04 -6.33 13.27
CA ILE A 87 -1.96 -6.21 14.24
C ILE A 87 -2.29 -7.09 15.43
N ARG A 88 -1.38 -8.04 15.73
CA ARG A 88 -1.46 -8.96 16.89
C ARG A 88 -0.06 -9.18 17.44
N ASP A 89 0.13 -8.97 18.73
CA ASP A 89 1.43 -9.12 19.40
C ASP A 89 2.57 -8.40 18.65
N HIS A 90 2.34 -7.16 18.22
CA HIS A 90 3.28 -6.33 17.42
C HIS A 90 3.64 -6.92 16.05
N LYS A 91 2.93 -7.96 15.57
CA LYS A 91 3.07 -8.52 14.22
C LYS A 91 2.00 -7.95 13.31
N PHE A 92 2.41 -7.61 12.11
CA PHE A 92 1.57 -7.02 11.08
C PHE A 92 1.30 -8.04 9.98
N GLU A 93 0.04 -8.15 9.59
CA GLU A 93 -0.41 -8.98 8.47
C GLU A 93 -1.33 -8.16 7.57
N THR A 94 -1.13 -8.24 6.27
CA THR A 94 -2.02 -7.63 5.28
C THR A 94 -2.99 -8.66 4.72
N ILE A 95 -4.29 -8.38 4.83
CA ILE A 95 -5.37 -9.22 4.32
C ILE A 95 -6.16 -8.41 3.29
N LYS A 96 -6.40 -8.98 2.10
CA LYS A 96 -7.12 -8.31 1.00
C LYS A 96 -8.63 -8.36 1.17
N GLU A 97 -9.12 -8.01 2.35
CA GLU A 97 -10.53 -8.01 2.71
C GLU A 97 -10.83 -6.80 3.59
N LYS A 98 -12.10 -6.39 3.58
CA LYS A 98 -12.61 -5.36 4.49
C LYS A 98 -12.85 -5.98 5.87
N PRO A 99 -12.37 -5.38 6.98
CA PRO A 99 -12.60 -5.92 8.32
C PRO A 99 -14.02 -5.62 8.79
N ASP A 100 -14.61 -6.51 9.59
CA ASP A 100 -15.95 -6.30 10.15
C ASP A 100 -15.96 -5.18 11.21
N THR A 101 -14.93 -5.12 12.04
CA THR A 101 -14.84 -4.19 13.17
C THR A 101 -13.45 -3.54 13.25
N PRO A 102 -13.15 -2.59 12.35
CA PRO A 102 -11.86 -1.90 12.37
C PRO A 102 -11.75 -0.99 13.59
N ARG A 103 -10.55 -0.95 14.21
CA ARG A 103 -10.24 0.02 15.26
C ARG A 103 -9.82 1.37 14.69
N ALA A 104 -9.33 1.39 13.48
CA ALA A 104 -9.02 2.59 12.72
C ALA A 104 -9.36 2.41 11.25
N ILE A 105 -9.70 3.49 10.57
CA ILE A 105 -10.06 3.51 9.15
C ILE A 105 -9.25 4.61 8.48
N MET A 106 -8.69 4.30 7.31
CA MET A 106 -8.07 5.25 6.39
C MET A 106 -8.53 4.92 4.97
N GLU A 107 -9.33 5.80 4.37
CA GLU A 107 -9.87 5.60 3.02
C GLU A 107 -9.62 6.82 2.14
N PHE A 108 -9.23 6.56 0.91
CA PHE A 108 -9.14 7.54 -0.16
C PHE A 108 -10.48 7.62 -0.89
N LYS A 109 -10.99 8.82 -1.10
CA LYS A 109 -12.32 9.04 -1.68
C LYS A 109 -12.44 8.57 -3.14
N THR A 110 -11.37 8.67 -3.92
CA THR A 110 -11.35 8.29 -5.32
C THR A 110 -10.04 7.59 -5.70
N ILE A 111 -10.10 6.78 -6.76
CA ILE A 111 -8.91 6.11 -7.29
C ILE A 111 -7.90 7.09 -7.89
N ASP A 112 -8.37 8.20 -8.46
CA ASP A 112 -7.50 9.25 -9.01
C ASP A 112 -6.69 9.92 -7.91
N LEU A 113 -7.32 10.21 -6.77
CA LEU A 113 -6.63 10.71 -5.58
C LEU A 113 -5.60 9.73 -5.05
N ALA A 114 -5.98 8.45 -4.93
CA ALA A 114 -5.06 7.41 -4.45
C ALA A 114 -3.81 7.32 -5.36
N ASN A 115 -4.01 7.32 -6.68
CA ASN A 115 -2.90 7.32 -7.64
C ASN A 115 -2.01 8.56 -7.50
N ALA A 116 -2.60 9.75 -7.39
CA ALA A 116 -1.86 11.00 -7.23
C ALA A 116 -1.03 11.02 -5.93
N LEU A 117 -1.55 10.45 -4.84
CA LEU A 117 -0.82 10.32 -3.57
C LEU A 117 0.32 9.31 -3.67
N PHE A 118 0.09 8.15 -4.30
CA PHE A 118 1.11 7.11 -4.47
C PHE A 118 2.27 7.58 -5.35
N ASN A 119 1.99 8.41 -6.34
CA ASN A 119 3.01 9.01 -7.22
C ASN A 119 3.60 10.32 -6.68
N GLY A 120 3.21 10.75 -5.49
CA GLY A 120 3.73 11.97 -4.85
C GLY A 120 3.32 13.28 -5.55
N THR A 121 2.31 13.25 -6.43
CA THR A 121 1.80 14.43 -7.16
C THR A 121 0.73 15.20 -6.39
N ALA A 122 0.19 14.61 -5.30
CA ALA A 122 -0.75 15.26 -4.39
C ALA A 122 -0.16 15.33 -2.96
N SER A 123 -0.55 16.35 -2.21
CA SER A 123 -0.16 16.52 -0.81
C SER A 123 -1.17 15.85 0.10
N THR A 124 -0.75 14.82 0.87
CA THR A 124 -1.60 14.11 1.83
C THR A 124 -2.27 15.07 2.81
N MET A 125 -1.54 16.08 3.31
CA MET A 125 -2.09 17.06 4.26
C MET A 125 -3.16 17.93 3.63
N ALA A 126 -2.96 18.40 2.39
CA ALA A 126 -3.95 19.21 1.67
C ALA A 126 -5.22 18.41 1.40
N GLU A 127 -5.08 17.16 0.98
CA GLU A 127 -6.21 16.27 0.67
C GLU A 127 -6.99 15.85 1.93
N LEU A 128 -6.29 15.66 3.05
CA LEU A 128 -6.92 15.42 4.34
C LEU A 128 -7.74 16.62 4.79
N CYS A 129 -7.18 17.85 4.71
CA CYS A 129 -7.89 19.07 5.03
C CYS A 129 -9.09 19.33 4.10
N ALA A 130 -8.99 18.93 2.84
CA ALA A 130 -10.09 19.01 1.87
C ALA A 130 -11.20 17.96 2.09
N GLY A 131 -11.00 16.99 3.02
CA GLY A 131 -11.95 15.91 3.28
C GLY A 131 -11.99 14.83 2.19
N ASN A 132 -10.91 14.70 1.41
CA ASN A 132 -10.77 13.69 0.36
C ASN A 132 -10.11 12.40 0.88
N ILE A 133 -9.53 12.45 2.08
CA ILE A 133 -9.05 11.29 2.83
C ILE A 133 -9.89 11.17 4.09
N TYR A 134 -10.57 10.05 4.25
CA TYR A 134 -11.34 9.77 5.46
C TYR A 134 -10.47 9.02 6.46
N MET A 135 -10.39 9.56 7.68
CA MET A 135 -9.70 8.93 8.80
C MET A 135 -10.63 8.89 10.01
N SER A 136 -10.68 7.75 10.70
CA SER A 136 -11.55 7.55 11.84
C SER A 136 -10.98 6.50 12.80
N GLY A 137 -11.46 6.50 14.06
CA GLY A 137 -11.06 5.53 15.07
C GLY A 137 -9.77 5.91 15.82
N MET A 138 -8.91 4.95 16.08
CA MET A 138 -7.67 5.18 16.87
C MET A 138 -6.59 5.88 16.04
N ILE A 139 -6.52 7.20 16.16
CA ILE A 139 -5.56 8.05 15.40
C ILE A 139 -4.10 7.63 15.65
N ASN A 140 -3.75 7.19 16.85
CA ASN A 140 -2.41 6.69 17.16
C ASN A 140 -2.01 5.50 16.26
N MET A 141 -2.94 4.59 15.94
CA MET A 141 -2.66 3.49 15.02
C MET A 141 -2.33 4.03 13.62
N ILE A 142 -3.10 5.02 13.14
CA ILE A 142 -2.88 5.65 11.83
C ILE A 142 -1.54 6.40 11.82
N ASP A 143 -1.20 7.14 12.88
CA ASP A 143 0.08 7.86 12.97
C ASP A 143 1.28 6.90 12.90
N ASN A 144 1.23 5.79 13.64
CA ASN A 144 2.29 4.79 13.58
C ASN A 144 2.40 4.13 12.20
N VAL A 145 1.27 3.85 11.54
CA VAL A 145 1.25 3.33 10.15
C VAL A 145 1.83 4.36 9.18
N ASN A 146 1.52 5.64 9.32
CA ASN A 146 2.11 6.69 8.47
C ASN A 146 3.63 6.75 8.61
N ARG A 147 4.18 6.59 9.81
CA ARG A 147 5.64 6.50 10.03
C ARG A 147 6.26 5.28 9.33
N ILE A 148 5.53 4.16 9.26
CA ILE A 148 5.97 2.99 8.50
C ILE A 148 5.86 3.24 7.00
N LEU A 149 4.80 3.94 6.53
CA LEU A 149 4.65 4.37 5.14
C LEU A 149 5.81 5.24 4.65
N ASP A 150 6.32 6.14 5.48
CA ASP A 150 7.51 6.93 5.17
C ASP A 150 8.73 6.03 4.85
N ARG A 151 8.83 4.87 5.54
CA ARG A 151 9.86 3.88 5.23
C ARG A 151 9.59 3.13 3.93
N VAL A 152 8.32 2.83 3.61
CA VAL A 152 7.92 2.23 2.32
C VAL A 152 8.39 3.11 1.16
N ALA A 153 8.17 4.43 1.26
CA ALA A 153 8.60 5.39 0.25
C ALA A 153 10.12 5.37 0.01
N VAL A 154 10.94 5.13 1.04
CA VAL A 154 12.41 5.01 0.89
C VAL A 154 12.82 3.78 0.06
N TYR A 155 12.02 2.69 0.11
CA TYR A 155 12.34 1.44 -0.60
C TYR A 155 11.73 1.37 -2.00
N LEU A 156 10.62 2.07 -2.25
CA LEU A 156 9.89 2.03 -3.51
C LEU A 156 10.09 3.29 -4.38
N GLY A 157 10.67 4.36 -3.81
CA GLY A 157 10.88 5.66 -4.46
C GLY A 157 12.13 5.77 -5.32
#